data_0aa0eee02c95c05ad36f41890f424f63
#
_entry.id   0aa0eee02c95c05ad36f41890f424f63
#
_cell.length_a   1.000
_cell.length_b   1.000
_cell.length_c   1.000
_cell.angle_alpha   90.00
_cell.angle_beta   90.00
_cell.angle_gamma   90.00
#
_symmetry.space_group_name_H-M   'P 1'
#
loop_
_entity.id
_entity.type
_entity.pdbx_description
1 polymer ?
#
loop_
_entity_poly.entity_id
_entity_poly.type
_entity_poly.pdbx_seq_one_letter_code
_entity_poly.pdbx_strand_id
1 'polypeptide(L)'
;MGKSSVAIVGPTASGKTRRAVMLAREIGGEIISADSRQVYRGMNIGTGKDIEEYCEIPYHLIDIADAGEKYNLHRYLKDFRKAYDDIQQRGAIPVICGGTGMYVENAVRGVQLPDVPENKSLRESLAGKSLEELTAILLGYKELHNTTDTDTAKRAIRAIEIQEYYRQHPEEAASVGRDSAKPLDCLVVGIDLPRDVRRSLITRRLHARLDEGMVEEIKGLIESGVKAEDLIYYGLEYKFVTLYAIGRISYDEMVHDLETAIHQFAKRQMTWFRGMEKRGTKIHWLPFDMDDEEFISEVRRLIG
;
A
#
# COMPACT_ATOMS: atom_id res chain seq x y z
N MET A 1 -0.54 22.34 -20.55
CA MET A 1 -0.49 20.87 -20.69
C MET A 1 -1.19 20.28 -19.49
N GLY A 2 -2.14 19.38 -19.68
CA GLY A 2 -2.84 18.70 -18.59
C GLY A 2 -1.92 17.75 -17.81
N LYS A 3 -2.38 17.29 -16.64
CA LYS A 3 -1.65 16.32 -15.82
C LYS A 3 -1.44 15.00 -16.54
N SER A 4 -0.26 14.41 -16.42
CA SER A 4 0.11 13.18 -17.11
C SER A 4 -0.39 11.91 -16.41
N SER A 5 -0.88 12.02 -15.17
CA SER A 5 -1.43 10.93 -14.39
C SER A 5 -2.34 11.43 -13.27
N VAL A 6 -3.16 10.55 -12.70
CA VAL A 6 -4.06 10.85 -11.58
C VAL A 6 -3.89 9.80 -10.49
N ALA A 7 -3.91 10.22 -9.22
CA ALA A 7 -3.96 9.33 -8.08
C ALA A 7 -5.26 9.54 -7.29
N ILE A 8 -6.08 8.51 -7.14
CA ILE A 8 -7.28 8.52 -6.30
C ILE A 8 -6.97 7.82 -4.99
N VAL A 9 -6.99 8.60 -3.91
CA VAL A 9 -6.64 8.14 -2.57
C VAL A 9 -7.81 8.29 -1.60
N GLY A 10 -7.78 7.50 -0.55
CA GLY A 10 -8.80 7.55 0.50
C GLY A 10 -8.70 6.35 1.43
N PRO A 11 -9.39 6.37 2.56
CA PRO A 11 -9.42 5.27 3.49
C PRO A 11 -10.13 4.05 2.90
N THR A 12 -10.02 2.90 3.58
CA THR A 12 -10.84 1.73 3.24
C THR A 12 -12.32 2.10 3.30
N ALA A 13 -13.13 1.41 2.48
CA ALA A 13 -14.58 1.63 2.33
C ALA A 13 -14.99 3.03 1.82
N SER A 14 -14.11 3.77 1.15
CA SER A 14 -14.44 5.10 0.58
C SER A 14 -14.97 5.07 -0.85
N GLY A 15 -15.10 3.90 -1.49
CA GLY A 15 -15.55 3.79 -2.88
C GLY A 15 -14.54 4.27 -3.93
N LYS A 16 -13.27 4.39 -3.54
CA LYS A 16 -12.20 4.89 -4.45
C LYS A 16 -12.02 4.04 -5.71
N THR A 17 -12.17 2.71 -5.63
CA THR A 17 -12.00 1.80 -6.79
C THR A 17 -13.04 2.11 -7.87
N ARG A 18 -14.32 2.15 -7.49
CA ARG A 18 -15.41 2.50 -8.40
C ARG A 18 -15.17 3.83 -9.10
N ARG A 19 -14.79 4.87 -8.36
CA ARG A 19 -14.50 6.21 -8.92
C ARG A 19 -13.26 6.21 -9.81
N ALA A 20 -12.23 5.43 -9.47
CA ALA A 20 -11.04 5.25 -10.31
C ALA A 20 -11.38 4.57 -11.63
N VAL A 21 -12.22 3.54 -11.63
CA VAL A 21 -12.69 2.84 -12.83
C VAL A 21 -13.49 3.79 -13.73
N MET A 22 -14.45 4.52 -13.16
CA MET A 22 -15.25 5.49 -13.91
C MET A 22 -14.38 6.60 -14.52
N LEU A 23 -13.42 7.13 -13.76
CA LEU A 23 -12.47 8.10 -14.29
C LEU A 23 -11.62 7.51 -15.41
N ALA A 24 -11.04 6.32 -15.21
CA ALA A 24 -10.21 5.65 -16.21
C ALA A 24 -10.96 5.45 -17.53
N ARG A 25 -12.25 5.03 -17.47
CA ARG A 25 -13.13 4.92 -18.63
C ARG A 25 -13.27 6.25 -19.40
N GLU A 26 -13.47 7.32 -18.66
CA GLU A 26 -13.72 8.64 -19.23
C GLU A 26 -12.47 9.28 -19.87
N ILE A 27 -11.28 9.02 -19.31
CA ILE A 27 -10.03 9.64 -19.78
C ILE A 27 -9.15 8.72 -20.62
N GLY A 28 -9.61 7.51 -20.96
CA GLY A 28 -8.78 6.51 -21.65
C GLY A 28 -7.60 6.04 -20.81
N GLY A 29 -7.81 5.84 -19.52
CA GLY A 29 -6.78 5.46 -18.56
C GLY A 29 -6.76 3.98 -18.24
N GLU A 30 -5.68 3.55 -17.55
CA GLU A 30 -5.52 2.22 -16.98
C GLU A 30 -5.17 2.34 -15.49
N ILE A 31 -5.63 1.40 -14.67
CA ILE A 31 -5.49 1.50 -13.21
C ILE A 31 -4.21 0.81 -12.74
N ILE A 32 -3.44 1.49 -11.86
CA ILE A 32 -2.35 0.90 -11.11
C ILE A 32 -2.76 0.84 -9.64
N SER A 33 -2.93 -0.38 -9.10
CA SER A 33 -3.26 -0.56 -7.69
C SER A 33 -2.11 -0.12 -6.78
N ALA A 34 -2.43 0.71 -5.78
CA ALA A 34 -1.54 1.09 -4.70
C ALA A 34 -2.04 0.50 -3.37
N ASP A 35 -2.39 -0.78 -3.39
CA ASP A 35 -2.76 -1.56 -2.22
C ASP A 35 -1.76 -2.69 -1.96
N SER A 36 -1.17 -2.71 -0.78
CA SER A 36 -0.12 -3.68 -0.41
C SER A 36 -0.64 -5.11 -0.19
N ARG A 37 -1.95 -5.33 -0.26
CA ARG A 37 -2.58 -6.65 -0.06
C ARG A 37 -3.18 -7.22 -1.34
N GLN A 38 -3.69 -6.38 -2.22
CA GLN A 38 -4.27 -6.81 -3.49
C GLN A 38 -3.26 -7.43 -4.47
N VAL A 39 -1.97 -7.30 -4.19
CA VAL A 39 -0.90 -7.92 -4.98
C VAL A 39 -0.89 -9.46 -4.92
N TYR A 40 -1.51 -10.07 -3.90
CA TYR A 40 -1.43 -11.51 -3.66
C TYR A 40 -2.56 -12.28 -4.34
N ARG A 41 -2.21 -13.32 -5.11
CA ARG A 41 -3.16 -14.24 -5.75
C ARG A 41 -3.95 -15.02 -4.71
N GLY A 42 -5.24 -15.25 -4.99
CA GLY A 42 -6.13 -16.03 -4.12
C GLY A 42 -6.54 -15.33 -2.83
N MET A 43 -6.08 -14.09 -2.60
CA MET A 43 -6.46 -13.26 -1.47
C MET A 43 -7.47 -12.20 -1.95
N ASN A 44 -8.73 -12.57 -2.16
CA ASN A 44 -9.73 -11.76 -2.86
C ASN A 44 -10.67 -11.06 -1.89
N ILE A 45 -11.46 -11.83 -1.12
CA ILE A 45 -12.50 -11.31 -0.24
C ILE A 45 -11.87 -10.47 0.88
N GLY A 46 -10.88 -11.04 1.59
CA GLY A 46 -10.21 -10.37 2.71
C GLY A 46 -9.45 -9.11 2.31
N THR A 47 -8.96 -8.98 1.06
CA THR A 47 -8.32 -7.75 0.59
C THR A 47 -9.30 -6.76 -0.04
N GLY A 48 -10.54 -7.18 -0.28
CA GLY A 48 -11.53 -6.39 -1.00
C GLY A 48 -11.07 -6.05 -2.41
N LYS A 49 -10.60 -7.03 -3.12
CA LYS A 49 -10.03 -6.88 -4.46
C LYS A 49 -11.09 -6.50 -5.50
N ASP A 50 -12.31 -7.01 -5.34
CA ASP A 50 -13.50 -6.68 -6.14
C ASP A 50 -13.20 -6.54 -7.65
N ILE A 51 -12.58 -7.59 -8.24
CA ILE A 51 -12.10 -7.57 -9.63
C ILE A 51 -13.20 -7.20 -10.62
N GLU A 52 -14.44 -7.58 -10.33
CA GLU A 52 -15.61 -7.29 -11.16
C GLU A 52 -15.89 -5.78 -11.28
N GLU A 53 -15.47 -4.97 -10.28
CA GLU A 53 -15.61 -3.51 -10.36
C GLU A 53 -14.78 -2.89 -11.50
N TYR A 54 -13.71 -3.55 -11.94
CA TYR A 54 -12.82 -3.02 -12.99
C TYR A 54 -13.43 -3.14 -14.38
N CYS A 55 -14.42 -4.03 -14.58
CA CYS A 55 -15.08 -4.26 -15.87
C CYS A 55 -14.06 -4.43 -17.01
N GLU A 56 -14.14 -3.61 -18.05
CA GLU A 56 -13.23 -3.60 -19.20
C GLU A 56 -11.93 -2.80 -18.99
N ILE A 57 -11.80 -2.11 -17.85
CA ILE A 57 -10.63 -1.24 -17.60
C ILE A 57 -9.41 -2.08 -17.23
N PRO A 58 -8.29 -1.96 -17.96
CA PRO A 58 -7.07 -2.64 -17.59
C PRO A 58 -6.55 -2.20 -16.23
N TYR A 59 -6.09 -3.16 -15.44
CA TYR A 59 -5.51 -2.92 -14.13
C TYR A 59 -4.16 -3.63 -13.96
N HIS A 60 -3.31 -3.04 -13.14
CA HIS A 60 -1.95 -3.48 -12.89
C HIS A 60 -1.70 -3.59 -11.40
N LEU A 61 -0.74 -4.42 -11.01
CA LEU A 61 -0.28 -4.67 -9.64
C LEU A 61 -1.34 -5.31 -8.73
N ILE A 62 -2.22 -6.09 -9.35
CA ILE A 62 -3.16 -6.99 -8.68
C ILE A 62 -2.80 -8.42 -9.11
N ASP A 63 -2.82 -9.37 -8.17
CA ASP A 63 -2.50 -10.79 -8.42
C ASP A 63 -1.13 -11.05 -9.06
N ILE A 64 -0.11 -10.34 -8.62
CA ILE A 64 1.27 -10.43 -9.17
C ILE A 64 2.26 -11.17 -8.26
N ALA A 65 1.85 -11.55 -7.06
CA ALA A 65 2.66 -12.31 -6.09
C ALA A 65 1.85 -13.47 -5.53
N ASP A 66 2.52 -14.54 -5.10
CA ASP A 66 1.84 -15.66 -4.48
C ASP A 66 1.71 -15.48 -2.97
N ALA A 67 0.65 -16.05 -2.37
CA ALA A 67 0.51 -16.09 -0.93
C ALA A 67 1.69 -16.86 -0.31
N GLY A 68 2.32 -16.29 0.72
CA GLY A 68 3.60 -16.78 1.28
C GLY A 68 4.81 -15.94 0.85
N GLU A 69 4.76 -15.25 -0.28
CA GLU A 69 5.82 -14.32 -0.69
C GLU A 69 5.83 -13.05 0.16
N LYS A 70 6.99 -12.39 0.22
CA LYS A 70 7.14 -11.06 0.83
C LYS A 70 7.19 -9.99 -0.25
N TYR A 71 6.11 -9.22 -0.37
CA TYR A 71 6.03 -8.07 -1.23
C TYR A 71 6.24 -6.79 -0.40
N ASN A 72 7.18 -5.94 -0.81
CA ASN A 72 7.60 -4.76 -0.05
C ASN A 72 7.62 -3.49 -0.92
N LEU A 73 7.88 -2.34 -0.31
CA LEU A 73 7.91 -1.05 -1.01
C LEU A 73 8.91 -1.04 -2.17
N HIS A 74 10.09 -1.64 -2.02
CA HIS A 74 11.11 -1.68 -3.09
C HIS A 74 10.56 -2.41 -4.33
N ARG A 75 10.02 -3.63 -4.14
CA ARG A 75 9.39 -4.41 -5.23
C ARG A 75 8.21 -3.64 -5.85
N TYR A 76 7.36 -3.03 -5.00
CA TYR A 76 6.25 -2.21 -5.47
C TYR A 76 6.71 -1.07 -6.40
N LEU A 77 7.72 -0.29 -6.00
CA LEU A 77 8.18 0.84 -6.80
C LEU A 77 8.79 0.42 -8.13
N LYS A 78 9.48 -0.72 -8.17
CA LYS A 78 10.02 -1.31 -9.40
C LYS A 78 8.88 -1.74 -10.34
N ASP A 79 7.91 -2.49 -9.84
CA ASP A 79 6.76 -2.96 -10.62
C ASP A 79 5.85 -1.79 -11.03
N PHE A 80 5.66 -0.80 -10.13
CA PHE A 80 4.93 0.43 -10.41
C PHE A 80 5.55 1.21 -11.57
N ARG A 81 6.86 1.43 -11.54
CA ARG A 81 7.54 2.18 -12.61
C ARG A 81 7.36 1.48 -13.95
N LYS A 82 7.54 0.17 -13.99
CA LYS A 82 7.32 -0.61 -15.21
C LYS A 82 5.90 -0.46 -15.74
N ALA A 83 4.89 -0.65 -14.90
CA ALA A 83 3.49 -0.49 -15.30
C ALA A 83 3.17 0.94 -15.76
N TYR A 84 3.67 1.94 -15.04
CA TYR A 84 3.49 3.35 -15.36
C TYR A 84 4.07 3.71 -16.73
N ASP A 85 5.31 3.32 -16.99
CA ASP A 85 5.98 3.59 -18.26
C ASP A 85 5.32 2.83 -19.42
N ASP A 86 4.90 1.57 -19.22
CA ASP A 86 4.17 0.78 -20.22
C ASP A 86 2.82 1.42 -20.60
N ILE A 87 2.07 1.92 -19.63
CA ILE A 87 0.79 2.61 -19.85
C ILE A 87 1.02 3.89 -20.68
N GLN A 88 2.01 4.71 -20.29
CA GLN A 88 2.31 5.94 -21.03
C GLN A 88 2.80 5.68 -22.45
N GLN A 89 3.60 4.62 -22.68
CA GLN A 89 4.04 4.24 -24.02
C GLN A 89 2.89 3.85 -24.95
N ARG A 90 1.80 3.30 -24.39
CA ARG A 90 0.56 3.03 -25.14
C ARG A 90 -0.30 4.27 -25.34
N GLY A 91 0.07 5.42 -24.80
CA GLY A 91 -0.69 6.66 -24.88
C GLY A 91 -1.88 6.72 -23.91
N ALA A 92 -2.01 5.77 -22.99
CA ALA A 92 -3.03 5.77 -21.96
C ALA A 92 -2.60 6.60 -20.74
N ILE A 93 -3.56 7.00 -19.90
CA ILE A 93 -3.32 7.79 -18.70
C ILE A 93 -3.25 6.88 -17.47
N PRO A 94 -2.12 6.83 -16.74
CA PRO A 94 -2.05 6.07 -15.49
C PRO A 94 -2.97 6.63 -14.40
N VAL A 95 -3.88 5.79 -13.88
CA VAL A 95 -4.76 6.12 -12.75
C VAL A 95 -4.32 5.28 -11.54
N ILE A 96 -3.61 5.89 -10.62
CA ILE A 96 -3.14 5.24 -9.40
C ILE A 96 -4.30 5.18 -8.40
N CYS A 97 -4.68 3.98 -7.94
CA CYS A 97 -5.78 3.81 -7.02
C CYS A 97 -5.35 2.99 -5.79
N GLY A 98 -5.47 3.55 -4.59
CA GLY A 98 -5.19 2.76 -3.41
C GLY A 98 -5.22 3.48 -2.07
N GLY A 99 -5.18 2.66 -1.01
CA GLY A 99 -5.20 3.12 0.38
C GLY A 99 -3.87 2.98 1.12
N THR A 100 -2.85 2.37 0.51
CA THR A 100 -1.52 2.25 1.11
C THR A 100 -0.73 3.54 0.88
N GLY A 101 -0.90 4.51 1.78
CA GLY A 101 -0.35 5.85 1.62
C GLY A 101 1.15 5.88 1.37
N MET A 102 1.93 4.95 1.97
CA MET A 102 3.36 4.81 1.71
C MET A 102 3.64 4.45 0.24
N TYR A 103 2.83 3.59 -0.38
CA TYR A 103 2.97 3.24 -1.80
C TYR A 103 2.66 4.43 -2.69
N VAL A 104 1.51 5.06 -2.46
CA VAL A 104 1.09 6.26 -3.22
C VAL A 104 2.13 7.37 -3.13
N GLU A 105 2.55 7.73 -1.91
CA GLU A 105 3.49 8.83 -1.69
C GLU A 105 4.82 8.62 -2.40
N ASN A 106 5.44 7.43 -2.22
CA ASN A 106 6.73 7.18 -2.84
C ASN A 106 6.63 7.06 -4.36
N ALA A 107 5.52 6.49 -4.89
CA ALA A 107 5.26 6.43 -6.32
C ALA A 107 5.11 7.83 -6.93
N VAL A 108 4.22 8.67 -6.38
CA VAL A 108 3.97 10.03 -6.88
C VAL A 108 5.22 10.91 -6.77
N ARG A 109 6.00 10.75 -5.70
CA ARG A 109 7.29 11.45 -5.54
C ARG A 109 8.38 10.93 -6.45
N GLY A 110 8.15 9.85 -7.20
CA GLY A 110 9.12 9.25 -8.10
C GLY A 110 10.34 8.64 -7.40
N VAL A 111 10.16 8.20 -6.14
CA VAL A 111 11.25 7.61 -5.35
C VAL A 111 11.75 6.33 -6.00
N GLN A 112 13.05 6.23 -6.15
CA GLN A 112 13.75 5.02 -6.55
C GLN A 112 14.53 4.48 -5.35
N LEU A 113 14.41 3.19 -5.11
CA LEU A 113 15.16 2.51 -4.06
C LEU A 113 16.16 1.55 -4.72
N PRO A 114 17.41 1.50 -4.24
CA PRO A 114 18.42 0.63 -4.82
C PRO A 114 18.12 -0.85 -4.53
N ASP A 115 18.65 -1.69 -5.38
CA ASP A 115 18.58 -3.15 -5.26
C ASP A 115 19.72 -3.63 -4.34
N VAL A 116 19.60 -3.37 -3.04
CA VAL A 116 20.60 -3.79 -2.06
C VAL A 116 20.43 -5.27 -1.73
N PRO A 117 21.37 -6.14 -2.10
CA PRO A 117 21.30 -7.57 -1.80
C PRO A 117 21.42 -7.84 -0.30
N GLU A 118 20.97 -9.00 0.14
CA GLU A 118 21.19 -9.45 1.52
C GLU A 118 22.65 -9.80 1.75
N ASN A 119 23.26 -9.18 2.77
CA ASN A 119 24.61 -9.47 3.19
C ASN A 119 24.60 -10.44 4.38
N LYS A 120 24.69 -11.74 4.10
CA LYS A 120 24.60 -12.81 5.11
C LYS A 120 25.68 -12.67 6.18
N SER A 121 26.93 -12.40 5.82
CA SER A 121 28.02 -12.27 6.78
C SER A 121 27.84 -11.06 7.71
N LEU A 122 27.36 -9.93 7.18
CA LEU A 122 27.02 -8.78 8.01
C LEU A 122 25.86 -9.10 8.95
N ARG A 123 24.82 -9.77 8.48
CA ARG A 123 23.67 -10.18 9.32
C ARG A 123 24.11 -11.13 10.44
N GLU A 124 24.99 -12.07 10.16
CA GLU A 124 25.57 -12.98 11.16
C GLU A 124 26.39 -12.21 12.21
N SER A 125 27.19 -11.23 11.80
CA SER A 125 27.97 -10.40 12.74
C SER A 125 27.10 -9.48 13.62
N LEU A 126 25.90 -9.15 13.17
CA LEU A 126 24.91 -8.34 13.89
C LEU A 126 23.91 -9.19 14.68
N ALA A 127 23.89 -10.50 14.47
CA ALA A 127 22.99 -11.40 15.17
C ALA A 127 23.24 -11.39 16.68
N GLY A 128 22.17 -11.37 17.47
CA GLY A 128 22.23 -11.35 18.93
C GLY A 128 22.54 -9.98 19.57
N LYS A 129 22.83 -8.93 18.77
CA LYS A 129 22.96 -7.57 19.30
C LYS A 129 21.61 -7.01 19.73
N SER A 130 21.62 -6.24 20.82
CA SER A 130 20.44 -5.52 21.29
C SER A 130 20.00 -4.42 20.29
N LEU A 131 18.77 -3.95 20.41
CA LEU A 131 18.28 -2.85 19.56
C LEU A 131 19.06 -1.55 19.79
N GLU A 132 19.50 -1.31 21.02
CA GLU A 132 20.34 -0.16 21.37
C GLU A 132 21.71 -0.24 20.68
N GLU A 133 22.36 -1.41 20.70
CA GLU A 133 23.65 -1.61 20.01
C GLU A 133 23.52 -1.44 18.50
N LEU A 134 22.48 -1.99 17.90
CA LEU A 134 22.18 -1.84 16.48
C LEU A 134 21.90 -0.37 16.11
N THR A 135 21.18 0.35 16.98
CA THR A 135 20.90 1.78 16.79
C THR A 135 22.19 2.59 16.85
N ALA A 136 23.09 2.29 17.82
CA ALA A 136 24.41 2.95 17.91
C ALA A 136 25.26 2.72 16.67
N ILE A 137 25.27 1.49 16.13
CA ILE A 137 25.96 1.17 14.88
C ILE A 137 25.37 1.99 13.71
N LEU A 138 24.04 2.05 13.59
CA LEU A 138 23.38 2.79 12.52
C LEU A 138 23.64 4.30 12.59
N LEU A 139 23.70 4.87 13.79
CA LEU A 139 24.08 6.28 14.03
C LEU A 139 25.49 6.60 13.56
N GLY A 140 26.39 5.62 13.51
CA GLY A 140 27.72 5.76 12.92
C GLY A 140 27.72 5.94 11.40
N TYR A 141 26.62 5.57 10.72
CA TYR A 141 26.47 5.72 9.27
C TYR A 141 25.67 6.96 8.87
N LYS A 142 24.64 7.30 9.62
CA LYS A 142 23.70 8.40 9.28
C LYS A 142 23.00 8.99 10.50
N GLU A 143 22.59 10.23 10.39
CA GLU A 143 21.63 10.81 11.35
C GLU A 143 20.25 10.15 11.20
N LEU A 144 19.58 9.92 12.31
CA LEU A 144 18.25 9.36 12.34
C LEU A 144 17.18 10.47 12.39
N HIS A 145 16.44 10.63 11.32
CA HIS A 145 15.34 11.61 11.26
C HIS A 145 14.00 11.08 11.80
N ASN A 146 13.93 9.78 12.09
CA ASN A 146 12.76 9.10 12.67
C ASN A 146 13.16 7.76 13.32
N THR A 147 12.23 7.14 14.03
CA THR A 147 12.43 5.86 14.72
C THR A 147 12.15 4.63 13.85
N THR A 148 11.71 4.80 12.60
CA THR A 148 11.24 3.69 11.76
C THR A 148 12.32 2.63 11.53
N ASP A 149 13.57 3.05 11.31
CA ASP A 149 14.70 2.14 11.09
C ASP A 149 15.12 1.42 12.37
N THR A 150 14.76 1.92 13.53
CA THR A 150 15.10 1.42 14.85
C THR A 150 13.92 0.88 15.65
N ASP A 151 12.76 0.67 15.03
CA ASP A 151 11.59 0.08 15.71
C ASP A 151 11.80 -1.40 16.09
N THR A 152 12.63 -2.11 15.34
CA THR A 152 12.94 -3.52 15.59
C THR A 152 14.36 -3.85 15.17
N ALA A 153 14.99 -4.84 15.81
CA ALA A 153 16.32 -5.33 15.44
C ALA A 153 16.43 -5.69 13.95
N LYS A 154 15.39 -6.33 13.39
CA LYS A 154 15.33 -6.67 11.96
C LYS A 154 15.40 -5.44 11.04
N ARG A 155 14.72 -4.35 11.41
CA ARG A 155 14.75 -3.09 10.65
C ARG A 155 16.10 -2.40 10.80
N ALA A 156 16.66 -2.37 12.01
CA ALA A 156 17.96 -1.79 12.26
C ALA A 156 19.07 -2.51 11.48
N ILE A 157 19.07 -3.85 11.49
CA ILE A 157 20.01 -4.66 10.69
C ILE A 157 19.87 -4.34 9.19
N ARG A 158 18.63 -4.27 8.68
CA ARG A 158 18.41 -3.91 7.27
C ARG A 158 18.87 -2.50 6.93
N ALA A 159 18.64 -1.55 7.82
CA ALA A 159 19.13 -0.18 7.63
C ALA A 159 20.66 -0.10 7.62
N ILE A 160 21.35 -0.83 8.51
CA ILE A 160 22.82 -0.94 8.53
C ILE A 160 23.31 -1.58 7.23
N GLU A 161 22.68 -2.66 6.78
CA GLU A 161 23.02 -3.36 5.52
C GLU A 161 22.93 -2.42 4.31
N ILE A 162 21.90 -1.59 4.24
CA ILE A 162 21.72 -0.58 3.18
C ILE A 162 22.85 0.48 3.26
N GLN A 163 23.16 0.97 4.45
CA GLN A 163 24.21 1.97 4.61
C GLN A 163 25.60 1.42 4.28
N GLU A 164 25.88 0.17 4.68
CA GLU A 164 27.14 -0.50 4.34
C GLU A 164 27.27 -0.70 2.82
N TYR A 165 26.19 -1.07 2.15
CA TYR A 165 26.14 -1.17 0.69
C TYR A 165 26.44 0.19 0.04
N TYR A 166 25.82 1.27 0.49
CA TYR A 166 26.05 2.62 -0.02
C TYR A 166 27.48 3.10 0.20
N ARG A 167 28.10 2.73 1.32
CA ARG A 167 29.51 3.05 1.57
C ARG A 167 30.44 2.39 0.55
N GLN A 168 30.06 1.18 0.10
CA GLN A 168 30.82 0.42 -0.91
C GLN A 168 30.50 0.83 -2.34
N HIS A 169 29.30 1.42 -2.60
CA HIS A 169 28.80 1.80 -3.91
C HIS A 169 28.29 3.25 -3.92
N PRO A 170 29.18 4.24 -3.78
CA PRO A 170 28.79 5.65 -3.61
C PRO A 170 28.08 6.23 -4.84
N GLU A 171 28.40 5.74 -6.05
CA GLU A 171 27.72 6.18 -7.28
C GLU A 171 26.24 5.76 -7.32
N GLU A 172 25.95 4.53 -6.90
CA GLU A 172 24.58 4.05 -6.80
C GLU A 172 23.83 4.81 -5.68
N ALA A 173 24.48 5.06 -4.55
CA ALA A 173 23.92 5.82 -3.46
C ALA A 173 23.51 7.24 -3.88
N ALA A 174 24.29 7.89 -4.74
CA ALA A 174 24.00 9.24 -5.25
C ALA A 174 22.85 9.27 -6.27
N SER A 175 22.57 8.14 -6.96
CA SER A 175 21.54 8.05 -8.01
C SER A 175 20.16 7.69 -7.47
N VAL A 176 20.04 7.28 -6.22
CA VAL A 176 18.80 6.70 -5.65
C VAL A 176 18.40 7.40 -4.35
N GLY A 177 17.15 7.18 -3.94
CA GLY A 177 16.61 7.72 -2.72
C GLY A 177 15.65 8.89 -2.94
N ARG A 178 15.27 9.54 -1.82
CA ARG A 178 14.29 10.63 -1.86
C ARG A 178 14.83 11.92 -2.47
N ASP A 179 16.10 12.17 -2.33
CA ASP A 179 16.73 13.44 -2.76
C ASP A 179 16.99 13.47 -4.27
N SER A 180 17.11 12.30 -4.91
CA SER A 180 17.24 12.16 -6.37
C SER A 180 15.88 11.94 -7.08
N ALA A 181 14.80 11.87 -6.33
CA ALA A 181 13.46 11.59 -6.84
C ALA A 181 12.96 12.72 -7.77
N LYS A 182 12.45 12.35 -8.93
CA LYS A 182 11.74 13.27 -9.83
C LYS A 182 10.24 13.02 -9.67
N PRO A 183 9.49 13.93 -9.00
CA PRO A 183 8.06 13.76 -8.83
C PRO A 183 7.34 13.60 -10.16
N LEU A 184 6.33 12.74 -10.18
CA LEU A 184 5.45 12.59 -11.34
C LEU A 184 4.59 13.84 -11.47
N ASP A 185 4.25 14.20 -12.70
CA ASP A 185 3.21 15.19 -12.96
C ASP A 185 1.84 14.53 -12.76
N CYS A 186 1.47 14.40 -11.48
CA CYS A 186 0.32 13.64 -11.02
C CYS A 186 -0.66 14.55 -10.26
N LEU A 187 -1.93 14.51 -10.66
CA LEU A 187 -3.01 15.07 -9.86
C LEU A 187 -3.36 14.08 -8.74
N VAL A 188 -3.30 14.51 -7.48
CA VAL A 188 -3.74 13.67 -6.36
C VAL A 188 -5.10 14.13 -5.86
N VAL A 189 -6.09 13.25 -5.95
CA VAL A 189 -7.48 13.47 -5.52
C VAL A 189 -7.77 12.58 -4.32
N GLY A 190 -8.20 13.17 -3.22
CA GLY A 190 -8.59 12.47 -2.01
C GLY A 190 -10.11 12.39 -1.86
N ILE A 191 -10.63 11.27 -1.38
CA ILE A 191 -12.04 11.17 -1.02
C ILE A 191 -12.19 11.55 0.46
N ASP A 192 -12.83 12.68 0.72
CA ASP A 192 -13.09 13.15 2.08
C ASP A 192 -14.33 12.46 2.65
N LEU A 193 -14.06 11.48 3.50
CA LEU A 193 -15.07 10.63 4.12
C LEU A 193 -15.19 10.99 5.61
N PRO A 194 -16.34 11.57 6.05
CA PRO A 194 -16.58 11.89 7.44
C PRO A 194 -16.41 10.69 8.36
N ARG A 195 -15.90 10.95 9.57
CA ARG A 195 -15.50 9.86 10.50
C ARG A 195 -16.64 8.87 10.79
N ASP A 196 -17.83 9.39 11.06
CA ASP A 196 -18.94 8.54 11.48
C ASP A 196 -19.49 7.72 10.30
N VAL A 197 -19.59 8.33 9.11
CA VAL A 197 -19.94 7.64 7.87
C VAL A 197 -18.92 6.54 7.58
N ARG A 198 -17.62 6.84 7.69
CA ARG A 198 -16.56 5.87 7.50
C ARG A 198 -16.68 4.68 8.44
N ARG A 199 -16.97 4.92 9.73
CA ARG A 199 -17.16 3.83 10.70
C ARG A 199 -18.31 2.92 10.29
N SER A 200 -19.46 3.47 9.97
CA SER A 200 -20.64 2.71 9.53
C SER A 200 -20.36 1.89 8.26
N LEU A 201 -19.67 2.48 7.28
CA LEU A 201 -19.30 1.79 6.03
C LEU A 201 -18.31 0.64 6.27
N ILE A 202 -17.35 0.81 7.17
CA ILE A 202 -16.38 -0.23 7.54
C ILE A 202 -17.10 -1.41 8.19
N THR A 203 -17.93 -1.15 9.21
CA THR A 203 -18.70 -2.20 9.89
C THR A 203 -19.57 -2.98 8.90
N ARG A 204 -20.34 -2.28 8.08
CA ARG A 204 -21.20 -2.90 7.06
C ARG A 204 -20.39 -3.76 6.08
N ARG A 205 -19.27 -3.25 5.59
CA ARG A 205 -18.40 -3.98 4.65
C ARG A 205 -17.79 -5.22 5.30
N LEU A 206 -17.36 -5.14 6.56
CA LEU A 206 -16.84 -6.30 7.28
C LEU A 206 -17.85 -7.44 7.34
N HIS A 207 -19.10 -7.15 7.76
CA HIS A 207 -20.13 -8.18 7.82
C HIS A 207 -20.45 -8.76 6.43
N ALA A 208 -20.58 -7.91 5.40
CA ALA A 208 -20.79 -8.40 4.04
C ALA A 208 -19.67 -9.35 3.58
N ARG A 209 -18.38 -9.05 3.89
CA ARG A 209 -17.25 -9.93 3.55
C ARG A 209 -17.26 -11.25 4.32
N LEU A 210 -17.70 -11.23 5.58
CA LEU A 210 -17.88 -12.47 6.34
C LEU A 210 -18.98 -13.34 5.71
N ASP A 211 -20.11 -12.73 5.31
CA ASP A 211 -21.21 -13.43 4.65
C ASP A 211 -20.83 -13.93 3.23
N GLU A 212 -19.93 -13.25 2.52
CA GLU A 212 -19.38 -13.65 1.22
C GLU A 212 -18.39 -14.83 1.31
N GLY A 213 -18.01 -15.28 2.49
CA GLY A 213 -17.13 -16.44 2.68
C GLY A 213 -15.67 -16.10 2.94
N MET A 214 -15.37 -14.95 3.54
CA MET A 214 -13.99 -14.57 3.90
C MET A 214 -13.30 -15.59 4.82
N VAL A 215 -14.05 -16.26 5.69
CA VAL A 215 -13.51 -17.32 6.57
C VAL A 215 -13.12 -18.55 5.74
N GLU A 216 -13.94 -18.94 4.80
CA GLU A 216 -13.73 -20.07 3.90
C GLU A 216 -12.55 -19.82 2.96
N GLU A 217 -12.41 -18.60 2.43
CA GLU A 217 -11.23 -18.21 1.64
C GLU A 217 -9.93 -18.48 2.42
N ILE A 218 -9.87 -18.03 3.66
CA ILE A 218 -8.65 -18.14 4.48
C ILE A 218 -8.39 -19.59 4.90
N LYS A 219 -9.43 -20.37 5.23
CA LYS A 219 -9.30 -21.81 5.49
C LYS A 219 -8.76 -22.54 4.25
N GLY A 220 -9.29 -22.23 3.06
CA GLY A 220 -8.81 -22.78 1.80
C GLY A 220 -7.34 -22.48 1.52
N LEU A 221 -6.87 -21.27 1.85
CA LEU A 221 -5.44 -20.95 1.76
C LEU A 221 -4.58 -21.79 2.70
N ILE A 222 -5.02 -22.03 3.94
CA ILE A 222 -4.32 -22.88 4.90
C ILE A 222 -4.29 -24.34 4.36
N GLU A 223 -5.41 -24.85 3.89
CA GLU A 223 -5.52 -26.20 3.31
C GLU A 223 -4.67 -26.38 2.05
N SER A 224 -4.48 -25.33 1.25
CA SER A 224 -3.57 -25.33 0.10
C SER A 224 -2.09 -25.28 0.46
N GLY A 225 -1.76 -25.19 1.75
CA GLY A 225 -0.38 -25.25 2.26
C GLY A 225 0.23 -23.88 2.58
N VAL A 226 -0.52 -22.77 2.52
CA VAL A 226 -0.03 -21.47 2.98
C VAL A 226 0.09 -21.50 4.51
N LYS A 227 1.25 -21.14 5.04
CA LYS A 227 1.51 -21.18 6.48
C LYS A 227 0.68 -20.14 7.22
N ALA A 228 0.12 -20.52 8.37
CA ALA A 228 -0.66 -19.61 9.21
C ALA A 228 0.15 -18.37 9.63
N GLU A 229 1.46 -18.51 9.87
CA GLU A 229 2.34 -17.39 10.21
C GLU A 229 2.45 -16.36 9.09
N ASP A 230 2.46 -16.80 7.83
CA ASP A 230 2.51 -15.90 6.67
C ASP A 230 1.17 -15.16 6.51
N LEU A 231 0.03 -15.83 6.70
CA LEU A 231 -1.29 -15.21 6.70
C LEU A 231 -1.43 -14.18 7.84
N ILE A 232 -0.98 -14.51 9.04
CA ILE A 232 -0.95 -13.58 10.20
C ILE A 232 -0.06 -12.37 9.88
N TYR A 233 1.04 -12.54 9.17
CA TYR A 233 1.94 -11.45 8.77
C TYR A 233 1.26 -10.45 7.82
N TYR A 234 0.32 -10.88 6.99
CA TYR A 234 -0.41 -9.95 6.10
C TYR A 234 -1.33 -8.97 6.85
N GLY A 235 -1.65 -9.26 8.10
CA GLY A 235 -2.37 -8.35 9.01
C GLY A 235 -3.87 -8.28 8.74
N LEU A 236 -4.56 -7.50 9.56
CA LEU A 236 -6.01 -7.25 9.54
C LEU A 236 -6.82 -8.54 9.29
N GLU A 237 -7.58 -8.62 8.21
CA GLU A 237 -8.51 -9.70 7.88
C GLU A 237 -7.81 -11.07 7.97
N TYR A 238 -6.68 -11.22 7.27
CA TYR A 238 -5.93 -12.48 7.27
C TYR A 238 -5.38 -12.86 8.64
N LYS A 239 -4.96 -11.89 9.44
CA LYS A 239 -4.48 -12.16 10.80
C LYS A 239 -5.60 -12.71 11.69
N PHE A 240 -6.70 -11.97 11.83
CA PHE A 240 -7.72 -12.31 12.80
C PHE A 240 -8.52 -13.54 12.37
N VAL A 241 -8.84 -13.67 11.09
CA VAL A 241 -9.54 -14.86 10.59
C VAL A 241 -8.65 -16.11 10.65
N THR A 242 -7.34 -15.99 10.40
CA THR A 242 -6.41 -17.11 10.62
C THR A 242 -6.36 -17.52 12.07
N LEU A 243 -6.29 -16.58 13.02
CA LEU A 243 -6.29 -16.90 14.45
C LEU A 243 -7.55 -17.65 14.87
N TYR A 244 -8.70 -17.27 14.32
CA TYR A 244 -9.95 -18.01 14.50
C TYR A 244 -9.88 -19.40 13.84
N ALA A 245 -9.46 -19.49 12.58
CA ALA A 245 -9.40 -20.74 11.83
C ALA A 245 -8.51 -21.81 12.50
N ILE A 246 -7.42 -21.38 13.17
CA ILE A 246 -6.54 -22.28 13.91
C ILE A 246 -6.94 -22.43 15.40
N GLY A 247 -8.10 -21.95 15.81
CA GLY A 247 -8.68 -22.15 17.15
C GLY A 247 -8.02 -21.34 18.26
N ARG A 248 -7.32 -20.23 17.96
CA ARG A 248 -6.68 -19.38 18.98
C ARG A 248 -7.61 -18.33 19.58
N ILE A 249 -8.65 -17.93 18.88
CA ILE A 249 -9.68 -16.99 19.33
C ILE A 249 -11.07 -17.49 18.89
N SER A 250 -12.12 -17.06 19.58
CA SER A 250 -13.50 -17.34 19.20
C SER A 250 -13.92 -16.50 17.98
N TYR A 251 -15.07 -16.83 17.38
CA TYR A 251 -15.65 -16.06 16.28
C TYR A 251 -16.00 -14.63 16.70
N ASP A 252 -16.58 -14.44 17.86
CA ASP A 252 -16.97 -13.13 18.37
C ASP A 252 -15.76 -12.25 18.66
N GLU A 253 -14.70 -12.82 19.24
CA GLU A 253 -13.41 -12.13 19.42
C GLU A 253 -12.79 -11.74 18.08
N MET A 254 -12.81 -12.65 17.10
CA MET A 254 -12.32 -12.36 15.74
C MET A 254 -13.03 -11.17 15.14
N VAL A 255 -14.37 -11.15 15.13
CA VAL A 255 -15.16 -10.07 14.55
C VAL A 255 -14.90 -8.74 15.26
N HIS A 256 -14.94 -8.75 16.59
CA HIS A 256 -14.70 -7.55 17.40
C HIS A 256 -13.31 -6.94 17.20
N ASP A 257 -12.28 -7.77 17.26
CA ASP A 257 -10.89 -7.32 17.15
C ASP A 257 -10.55 -6.88 15.72
N LEU A 258 -11.07 -7.60 14.72
CA LEU A 258 -10.91 -7.23 13.31
C LEU A 258 -11.58 -5.89 13.01
N GLU A 259 -12.82 -5.68 13.45
CA GLU A 259 -13.52 -4.41 13.27
C GLU A 259 -12.73 -3.24 13.88
N THR A 260 -12.27 -3.43 15.12
CA THR A 260 -11.44 -2.44 15.81
C THR A 260 -10.15 -2.15 15.04
N ALA A 261 -9.48 -3.19 14.53
CA ALA A 261 -8.25 -3.05 13.77
C ALA A 261 -8.45 -2.31 12.44
N ILE A 262 -9.57 -2.56 11.73
CA ILE A 262 -9.91 -1.86 10.48
C ILE A 262 -10.19 -0.38 10.75
N HIS A 263 -10.91 -0.04 11.82
CA HIS A 263 -11.14 1.35 12.21
C HIS A 263 -9.82 2.09 12.50
N GLN A 264 -8.91 1.44 13.22
CA GLN A 264 -7.58 2.01 13.49
C GLN A 264 -6.75 2.14 12.21
N PHE A 265 -6.84 1.18 11.30
CA PHE A 265 -6.16 1.22 10.01
C PHE A 265 -6.65 2.40 9.16
N ALA A 266 -7.96 2.58 9.04
CA ALA A 266 -8.55 3.72 8.32
C ALA A 266 -8.13 5.09 8.92
N LYS A 267 -8.01 5.16 10.26
CA LYS A 267 -7.45 6.36 10.92
C LYS A 267 -5.99 6.59 10.51
N ARG A 268 -5.15 5.52 10.48
CA ARG A 268 -3.75 5.63 10.07
C ARG A 268 -3.62 6.05 8.60
N GLN A 269 -4.49 5.54 7.70
CA GLN A 269 -4.51 5.97 6.30
C GLN A 269 -4.73 7.48 6.18
N MET A 270 -5.74 8.02 6.86
CA MET A 270 -6.02 9.47 6.86
C MET A 270 -4.88 10.29 7.48
N THR A 271 -4.26 9.78 8.55
CA THR A 271 -3.09 10.43 9.15
C THR A 271 -1.92 10.47 8.16
N TRP A 272 -1.72 9.40 7.39
CA TRP A 272 -0.69 9.36 6.35
C TRP A 272 -0.93 10.39 5.26
N PHE A 273 -2.14 10.44 4.70
CA PHE A 273 -2.49 11.38 3.64
C PHE A 273 -2.35 12.85 4.10
N ARG A 274 -2.81 13.18 5.30
CA ARG A 274 -2.54 14.51 5.89
C ARG A 274 -1.05 14.77 6.11
N GLY A 275 -0.27 13.73 6.41
CA GLY A 275 1.18 13.81 6.46
C GLY A 275 1.81 14.08 5.10
N MET A 276 1.28 13.51 4.01
CA MET A 276 1.71 13.81 2.65
C MET A 276 1.54 15.30 2.31
N GLU A 277 0.41 15.89 2.69
CA GLU A 277 0.17 17.32 2.48
C GLU A 277 1.21 18.18 3.24
N LYS A 278 1.49 17.84 4.49
CA LYS A 278 2.54 18.53 5.28
C LYS A 278 3.93 18.41 4.65
N ARG A 279 4.18 17.35 3.90
CA ARG A 279 5.43 17.11 3.16
C ARG A 279 5.40 17.66 1.72
N GLY A 280 4.39 18.50 1.39
CA GLY A 280 4.30 19.25 0.14
C GLY A 280 3.54 18.58 -1.00
N THR A 281 2.91 17.43 -0.80
CA THR A 281 2.02 16.83 -1.81
C THR A 281 0.65 17.49 -1.73
N LYS A 282 0.23 18.19 -2.78
CA LYS A 282 -1.11 18.77 -2.83
C LYS A 282 -2.15 17.67 -3.08
N ILE A 283 -3.12 17.53 -2.18
CA ILE A 283 -4.26 16.61 -2.32
C ILE A 283 -5.54 17.44 -2.48
N HIS A 284 -6.27 17.18 -3.56
CA HIS A 284 -7.57 17.81 -3.80
C HIS A 284 -8.66 16.93 -3.17
N TRP A 285 -9.14 17.32 -1.99
CA TRP A 285 -10.17 16.57 -1.28
C TRP A 285 -11.54 16.87 -1.86
N LEU A 286 -12.22 15.82 -2.34
CA LEU A 286 -13.59 15.88 -2.84
C LEU A 286 -14.53 15.17 -1.86
N PRO A 287 -15.74 15.69 -1.63
CA PRO A 287 -16.72 15.10 -0.73
C PRO A 287 -17.06 13.65 -1.11
N PHE A 288 -17.22 12.79 -0.11
CA PHE A 288 -17.63 11.40 -0.32
C PHE A 288 -19.01 11.27 -0.96
N ASP A 289 -19.94 12.13 -0.56
CA ASP A 289 -21.33 12.19 -1.02
C ASP A 289 -21.54 12.95 -2.32
N MET A 290 -20.45 13.49 -2.92
CA MET A 290 -20.49 14.05 -4.27
C MET A 290 -20.97 12.99 -5.26
N ASP A 291 -21.89 13.37 -6.15
CA ASP A 291 -22.32 12.51 -7.24
C ASP A 291 -21.16 12.06 -8.14
N ASP A 292 -21.24 10.85 -8.68
CA ASP A 292 -20.13 10.29 -9.46
C ASP A 292 -19.86 11.07 -10.75
N GLU A 293 -20.88 11.59 -11.45
CA GLU A 293 -20.71 12.39 -12.66
C GLU A 293 -20.07 13.75 -12.32
N GLU A 294 -20.50 14.37 -11.22
CA GLU A 294 -19.91 15.59 -10.69
C GLU A 294 -18.45 15.35 -10.28
N PHE A 295 -18.16 14.23 -9.61
CA PHE A 295 -16.80 13.84 -9.23
C PHE A 295 -15.90 13.73 -10.46
N ILE A 296 -16.32 13.03 -11.50
CA ILE A 296 -15.56 12.87 -12.74
C ILE A 296 -15.35 14.20 -13.44
N SER A 297 -16.40 15.02 -13.55
CA SER A 297 -16.33 16.36 -14.14
C SER A 297 -15.30 17.24 -13.42
N GLU A 298 -15.33 17.25 -12.09
CA GLU A 298 -14.38 18.05 -11.29
C GLU A 298 -12.93 17.53 -11.43
N VAL A 299 -12.73 16.21 -11.42
CA VAL A 299 -11.39 15.65 -11.63
C VAL A 299 -10.86 16.01 -13.03
N ARG A 300 -11.68 15.92 -14.07
CA ARG A 300 -11.30 16.34 -15.43
C ARG A 300 -10.93 17.82 -15.49
N ARG A 301 -11.69 18.69 -14.83
CA ARG A 301 -11.38 20.12 -14.73
C ARG A 301 -10.02 20.36 -14.05
N LEU A 302 -9.66 19.53 -13.06
CA LEU A 302 -8.38 19.62 -12.35
C LEU A 302 -7.20 19.06 -13.15
N ILE A 303 -7.46 18.13 -14.06
CA ILE A 303 -6.45 17.60 -14.98
C ILE A 303 -6.00 18.69 -15.98
N GLY A 304 -6.91 19.49 -16.48
CA GLY A 304 -6.68 20.61 -17.42
C GLY A 304 -7.18 20.30 -18.80
#